data_b3b80aec3e58bc0a5ea7a5f5bccf3cf5
#
_entry.id   b3b80aec3e58bc0a5ea7a5f5bccf3cf5
#
_cell.length_a   1.000
_cell.length_b   1.000
_cell.length_c   1.000
_cell.angle_alpha   90.00
_cell.angle_beta   90.00
_cell.angle_gamma   90.00
#
_symmetry.space_group_name_H-M   'P 1'
#
loop_
_entity.id
_entity.type
_entity.pdbx_description
1 polymer ?
#
loop_
_entity_poly.entity_id
_entity_poly.type
_entity_poly.pdbx_seq_one_letter_code
_entity_poly.pdbx_strand_id
1 'polypeptide(L)'
;GNEISYFEPGLEPFTLNGDYIVDSLPSLIYTDFKRLAPYYDFISVGRTRIADRLCEVIRVVARDGTRYSYIVWMDMDTKLPMRVDLLDRDGETLEQFRVIAFTVSQDIGSNMQALAKANLPPLLSVPGGEKTKFNWSPSWVPQGFSEVSSSRRPLPTMDNLPIESRLYSDGLFSFSVNVNRATQNSSDQMLRTGRRTVYSSVRDNAEITIVGELPPQTAKRIADSIKFRAVQ
;
A
#
# COMPACT_ATOMS: atom_id res chain seq x y z
N GLY A 1 -3.61 -15.85 12.46
CA GLY A 1 -3.02 -15.06 13.54
C GLY A 1 -2.57 -13.71 12.99
N ASN A 2 -2.43 -12.73 13.85
CA ASN A 2 -2.06 -11.36 13.47
C ASN A 2 -0.55 -11.11 13.65
N GLU A 3 0.25 -12.15 13.51
CA GLU A 3 1.71 -12.09 13.68
C GLU A 3 2.39 -12.63 12.43
N ILE A 4 3.38 -11.90 11.94
CA ILE A 4 4.15 -12.23 10.74
C ILE A 4 5.63 -12.22 11.10
N SER A 5 6.31 -13.34 10.89
CA SER A 5 7.74 -13.48 11.16
C SER A 5 8.54 -13.40 9.87
N TYR A 6 9.60 -12.60 9.89
CA TYR A 6 10.51 -12.37 8.80
C TYR A 6 11.85 -13.05 9.06
N PHE A 7 12.34 -13.77 8.05
CA PHE A 7 13.61 -14.47 8.06
C PHE A 7 14.38 -14.08 6.80
N GLU A 8 15.30 -13.12 6.93
CA GLU A 8 16.15 -12.68 5.83
C GLU A 8 17.61 -13.09 6.04
N PRO A 9 18.31 -13.59 5.01
CA PRO A 9 19.73 -13.91 5.12
C PRO A 9 20.55 -12.68 5.52
N GLY A 10 21.28 -12.77 6.63
CA GLY A 10 22.14 -11.69 7.12
C GLY A 10 21.50 -10.69 8.08
N LEU A 11 20.20 -10.84 8.37
CA LEU A 11 19.49 -10.07 9.39
C LEU A 11 19.01 -10.98 10.51
N GLU A 12 18.89 -10.43 11.73
CA GLU A 12 18.24 -11.15 12.81
C GLU A 12 16.74 -11.30 12.53
N PRO A 13 16.17 -12.51 12.67
CA PRO A 13 14.75 -12.73 12.48
C PRO A 13 13.92 -11.90 13.46
N PHE A 14 12.80 -11.36 12.98
CA PHE A 14 11.88 -10.58 13.81
C PHE A 14 10.41 -10.87 13.46
N THR A 15 9.52 -10.56 14.39
CA THR A 15 8.06 -10.73 14.23
C THR A 15 7.38 -9.38 14.39
N LEU A 16 6.43 -9.08 13.51
CA LEU A 16 5.60 -7.88 13.56
C LEU A 16 4.11 -8.26 13.71
N ASN A 17 3.36 -7.42 14.40
CA ASN A 17 1.91 -7.47 14.32
C ASN A 17 1.46 -6.93 12.97
N GLY A 18 0.67 -7.72 12.24
CA GLY A 18 0.13 -7.31 10.95
C GLY A 18 -0.82 -8.37 10.39
N ASP A 19 -1.78 -7.92 9.62
CA ASP A 19 -2.79 -8.78 9.01
C ASP A 19 -2.32 -9.39 7.69
N TYR A 20 -1.17 -8.93 7.16
CA TYR A 20 -0.63 -9.39 5.88
C TYR A 20 0.89 -9.22 5.81
N ILE A 21 1.53 -10.06 5.02
CA ILE A 21 2.97 -10.01 4.76
C ILE A 21 3.28 -8.80 3.87
N VAL A 22 4.18 -7.93 4.32
CA VAL A 22 4.71 -6.83 3.51
C VAL A 22 5.84 -7.40 2.66
N ASP A 23 5.52 -8.02 1.55
CA ASP A 23 6.51 -8.61 0.64
C ASP A 23 5.99 -8.64 -0.81
N SER A 24 6.72 -9.32 -1.66
CA SER A 24 6.59 -9.44 -3.11
C SER A 24 5.23 -9.86 -3.67
N LEU A 25 4.31 -10.29 -2.82
CA LEU A 25 2.95 -10.64 -3.24
C LEU A 25 2.09 -9.38 -3.40
N PRO A 26 1.29 -9.29 -4.47
CA PRO A 26 0.37 -8.18 -4.65
C PRO A 26 -0.59 -8.02 -3.47
N SER A 27 -0.77 -6.81 -2.97
CA SER A 27 -1.68 -6.50 -1.85
C SER A 27 -3.13 -6.95 -2.11
N LEU A 28 -3.51 -7.06 -3.38
CA LEU A 28 -4.80 -7.58 -3.80
C LEU A 28 -5.11 -8.99 -3.24
N ILE A 29 -4.08 -9.83 -3.02
CA ILE A 29 -4.25 -11.20 -2.50
C ILE A 29 -4.80 -11.21 -1.07
N TYR A 30 -4.49 -10.17 -0.29
CA TYR A 30 -4.84 -10.06 1.12
C TYR A 30 -6.05 -9.16 1.38
N THR A 31 -6.65 -8.62 0.33
CA THR A 31 -7.66 -7.58 0.44
C THR A 31 -9.04 -8.16 0.73
N ASP A 32 -9.78 -7.50 1.62
CA ASP A 32 -11.20 -7.75 1.81
C ASP A 32 -12.02 -7.09 0.69
N PHE A 33 -12.42 -7.90 -0.29
CA PHE A 33 -13.21 -7.45 -1.44
C PHE A 33 -14.55 -6.82 -1.07
N LYS A 34 -15.15 -7.22 0.06
CA LYS A 34 -16.41 -6.61 0.54
C LYS A 34 -16.20 -5.15 0.93
N ARG A 35 -15.03 -4.84 1.50
CA ARG A 35 -14.64 -3.48 1.85
C ARG A 35 -14.37 -2.61 0.61
N LEU A 36 -13.87 -3.21 -0.46
CA LEU A 36 -13.60 -2.52 -1.72
C LEU A 36 -14.84 -2.27 -2.58
N ALA A 37 -15.85 -3.12 -2.48
CA ALA A 37 -17.03 -3.13 -3.35
C ALA A 37 -17.73 -1.76 -3.52
N PRO A 38 -17.80 -0.87 -2.53
CA PRO A 38 -18.37 0.47 -2.71
C PRO A 38 -17.57 1.39 -3.63
N TYR A 39 -16.25 1.15 -3.77
CA TYR A 39 -15.31 2.07 -4.41
C TYR A 39 -14.68 1.54 -5.69
N TYR A 40 -14.83 0.24 -5.95
CA TYR A 40 -14.24 -0.44 -7.10
C TYR A 40 -15.28 -1.20 -7.90
N ASP A 41 -15.09 -1.25 -9.21
CA ASP A 41 -15.79 -2.16 -10.10
C ASP A 41 -14.92 -3.40 -10.34
N PHE A 42 -15.57 -4.57 -10.27
CA PHE A 42 -14.98 -5.87 -10.57
C PHE A 42 -15.63 -6.38 -11.86
N ILE A 43 -14.88 -6.35 -12.95
CA ILE A 43 -15.37 -6.59 -14.29
C ILE A 43 -14.80 -7.90 -14.82
N SER A 44 -15.63 -8.92 -15.03
CA SER A 44 -15.21 -10.13 -15.73
C SER A 44 -15.02 -9.81 -17.21
N VAL A 45 -13.84 -10.09 -17.75
CA VAL A 45 -13.50 -9.84 -19.15
C VAL A 45 -13.32 -11.11 -19.98
N GLY A 46 -13.52 -12.28 -19.36
CA GLY A 46 -13.45 -13.56 -20.04
C GLY A 46 -12.72 -14.64 -19.26
N ARG A 47 -12.39 -15.69 -19.95
CA ARG A 47 -11.69 -16.85 -19.39
C ARG A 47 -10.50 -17.21 -20.26
N THR A 48 -9.42 -17.67 -19.65
CA THR A 48 -8.24 -18.17 -20.34
C THR A 48 -7.53 -19.23 -19.48
N ARG A 49 -6.51 -19.88 -20.05
CA ARG A 49 -5.71 -20.87 -19.32
C ARG A 49 -4.36 -20.27 -18.94
N ILE A 50 -3.96 -20.51 -17.70
CA ILE A 50 -2.60 -20.23 -17.19
C ILE A 50 -2.11 -21.50 -16.50
N ALA A 51 -0.93 -22.00 -16.90
CA ALA A 51 -0.35 -23.23 -16.36
C ALA A 51 -1.37 -24.38 -16.32
N ASP A 52 -2.07 -24.60 -17.45
CA ASP A 52 -3.13 -25.63 -17.65
C ASP A 52 -4.38 -25.48 -16.76
N ARG A 53 -4.49 -24.41 -15.98
CA ARG A 53 -5.64 -24.12 -15.15
C ARG A 53 -6.56 -23.09 -15.83
N LEU A 54 -7.87 -23.36 -15.80
CA LEU A 54 -8.86 -22.41 -16.32
C LEU A 54 -9.01 -21.25 -15.32
N CYS A 55 -8.77 -20.06 -15.82
CA CYS A 55 -8.86 -18.82 -15.02
C CYS A 55 -9.96 -17.91 -15.55
N GLU A 56 -10.68 -17.28 -14.65
CA GLU A 56 -11.49 -16.11 -14.94
C GLU A 56 -10.60 -14.86 -14.88
N VAL A 57 -10.74 -13.98 -15.87
CA VAL A 57 -9.99 -12.73 -15.94
C VAL A 57 -10.88 -11.60 -15.45
N ILE A 58 -10.43 -10.91 -14.40
CA ILE A 58 -11.20 -9.87 -13.73
C ILE A 58 -10.39 -8.58 -13.72
N ARG A 59 -11.00 -7.48 -14.16
CA ARG A 59 -10.46 -6.13 -13.96
C ARG A 59 -10.99 -5.54 -12.67
N VAL A 60 -10.09 -4.92 -11.89
CA VAL A 60 -10.40 -4.20 -10.64
C VAL A 60 -10.07 -2.73 -10.86
N VAL A 61 -11.08 -1.89 -10.93
CA VAL A 61 -10.96 -0.49 -11.33
C VAL A 61 -11.64 0.41 -10.32
N ALA A 62 -10.92 1.42 -9.80
CA ALA A 62 -11.52 2.42 -8.93
C ALA A 62 -12.55 3.27 -9.70
N ARG A 63 -13.75 3.43 -9.13
CA ARG A 63 -14.86 4.16 -9.76
C ARG A 63 -14.58 5.64 -10.00
N ASP A 64 -13.79 6.25 -9.14
CA ASP A 64 -13.44 7.67 -9.24
C ASP A 64 -12.22 7.96 -10.15
N GLY A 65 -11.60 6.93 -10.74
CA GLY A 65 -10.49 7.06 -11.68
C GLY A 65 -9.18 7.63 -11.08
N THR A 66 -9.05 7.63 -9.75
CA THR A 66 -7.89 8.24 -9.06
C THR A 66 -6.73 7.30 -8.82
N ARG A 67 -6.90 6.00 -9.13
CA ARG A 67 -5.96 4.92 -8.77
C ARG A 67 -5.53 4.13 -9.97
N TYR A 68 -4.47 3.35 -9.79
CA TYR A 68 -4.10 2.27 -10.68
C TYR A 68 -5.19 1.20 -10.73
N SER A 69 -5.15 0.35 -11.74
CA SER A 69 -6.07 -0.78 -11.87
C SER A 69 -5.33 -2.10 -11.83
N TYR A 70 -6.04 -3.17 -11.51
CA TYR A 70 -5.53 -4.52 -11.59
C TYR A 70 -6.24 -5.33 -12.66
N ILE A 71 -5.51 -6.25 -13.27
CA ILE A 71 -6.08 -7.40 -13.97
C ILE A 71 -5.64 -8.64 -13.21
N VAL A 72 -6.59 -9.49 -12.86
CA VAL A 72 -6.38 -10.71 -12.08
C VAL A 72 -6.87 -11.91 -12.86
N TRP A 73 -6.03 -12.91 -13.00
CA TRP A 73 -6.38 -14.23 -13.53
C TRP A 73 -6.61 -15.16 -12.35
N MET A 74 -7.86 -15.40 -12.02
CA MET A 74 -8.32 -16.18 -10.87
C MET A 74 -8.61 -17.61 -11.29
N ASP A 75 -7.90 -18.59 -10.70
CA ASP A 75 -8.19 -20.00 -10.94
C ASP A 75 -9.63 -20.33 -10.52
N MET A 76 -10.39 -20.97 -11.43
CA MET A 76 -11.81 -21.19 -11.21
C MET A 76 -12.11 -22.22 -10.12
N ASP A 77 -11.19 -23.16 -9.89
CA ASP A 77 -11.37 -24.24 -8.90
C ASP A 77 -10.95 -23.78 -7.50
N THR A 78 -9.74 -23.28 -7.37
CA THR A 78 -9.11 -22.92 -6.07
C THR A 78 -9.41 -21.50 -5.62
N LYS A 79 -9.86 -20.63 -6.54
CA LYS A 79 -10.05 -19.19 -6.32
C LYS A 79 -8.76 -18.45 -5.94
N LEU A 80 -7.62 -19.01 -6.29
CA LEU A 80 -6.33 -18.38 -6.09
C LEU A 80 -5.91 -17.59 -7.33
N PRO A 81 -5.24 -16.45 -7.18
CA PRO A 81 -4.73 -15.68 -8.32
C PRO A 81 -3.51 -16.39 -8.92
N MET A 82 -3.58 -16.68 -10.22
CA MET A 82 -2.49 -17.27 -11.00
C MET A 82 -1.61 -16.21 -11.66
N ARG A 83 -2.16 -15.04 -11.92
CA ARG A 83 -1.46 -13.86 -12.43
C ARG A 83 -2.16 -12.61 -11.94
N VAL A 84 -1.38 -11.58 -11.63
CA VAL A 84 -1.87 -10.25 -11.27
C VAL A 84 -1.01 -9.21 -11.98
N ASP A 85 -1.62 -8.36 -12.79
CA ASP A 85 -0.95 -7.23 -13.43
C ASP A 85 -1.48 -5.94 -12.80
N LEU A 86 -0.57 -5.07 -12.38
CA LEU A 86 -0.88 -3.70 -11.99
C LEU A 86 -0.68 -2.79 -13.21
N LEU A 87 -1.72 -2.04 -13.55
CA LEU A 87 -1.72 -1.14 -14.69
C LEU A 87 -1.80 0.32 -14.25
N ASP A 88 -1.12 1.18 -14.96
CA ASP A 88 -1.33 2.61 -14.81
C ASP A 88 -2.63 3.07 -15.52
N ARG A 89 -2.89 4.37 -15.49
CA ARG A 89 -4.11 4.94 -16.06
C ARG A 89 -4.17 4.86 -17.58
N ASP A 90 -3.02 4.76 -18.25
CA ASP A 90 -2.90 4.62 -19.69
C ASP A 90 -2.90 3.15 -20.15
N GLY A 91 -2.98 2.24 -19.20
CA GLY A 91 -3.03 0.80 -19.45
C GLY A 91 -1.66 0.12 -19.55
N GLU A 92 -0.58 0.85 -19.30
CA GLU A 92 0.74 0.26 -19.22
C GLU A 92 0.91 -0.59 -17.97
N THR A 93 1.54 -1.76 -18.12
CA THR A 93 1.81 -2.66 -17.00
C THR A 93 2.96 -2.11 -16.16
N LEU A 94 2.67 -1.77 -14.90
CA LEU A 94 3.66 -1.32 -13.92
C LEU A 94 4.35 -2.48 -13.23
N GLU A 95 3.58 -3.50 -12.87
CA GLU A 95 4.06 -4.72 -12.21
C GLU A 95 3.29 -5.92 -12.68
N GLN A 96 3.95 -7.09 -12.69
CA GLN A 96 3.32 -8.36 -12.99
C GLN A 96 3.76 -9.40 -11.97
N PHE A 97 2.77 -10.03 -11.35
CA PHE A 97 2.96 -11.24 -10.56
C PHE A 97 2.43 -12.44 -11.35
N ARG A 98 3.18 -13.53 -11.38
CA ARG A 98 2.78 -14.77 -12.05
C ARG A 98 3.19 -15.98 -11.23
N VAL A 99 2.26 -16.89 -11.05
CA VAL A 99 2.57 -18.22 -10.49
C VAL A 99 3.23 -19.07 -11.59
N ILE A 100 4.45 -19.53 -11.35
CA ILE A 100 5.22 -20.36 -12.30
C ILE A 100 5.08 -21.86 -12.05
N ALA A 101 4.72 -22.23 -10.80
CA ALA A 101 4.43 -23.62 -10.43
C ALA A 101 3.31 -23.63 -9.39
N PHE A 102 2.37 -24.55 -9.55
CA PHE A 102 1.22 -24.67 -8.67
C PHE A 102 0.90 -26.14 -8.43
N THR A 103 0.86 -26.52 -7.17
CA THR A 103 0.51 -27.88 -6.74
C THR A 103 -0.58 -27.83 -5.67
N VAL A 104 -1.65 -28.56 -5.87
CA VAL A 104 -2.69 -28.79 -4.84
C VAL A 104 -2.43 -30.16 -4.24
N SER A 105 -2.05 -30.22 -2.98
CA SER A 105 -1.76 -31.47 -2.25
C SER A 105 -2.50 -31.50 -0.93
N GLN A 106 -2.96 -32.69 -0.53
CA GLN A 106 -3.54 -32.91 0.79
C GLN A 106 -2.50 -32.92 1.91
N ASP A 107 -1.22 -33.08 1.58
CA ASP A 107 -0.10 -33.15 2.54
C ASP A 107 0.32 -31.78 3.10
N ILE A 108 -0.22 -30.69 2.58
CA ILE A 108 0.08 -29.33 3.07
C ILE A 108 -0.32 -29.17 4.55
N GLY A 109 -1.39 -29.85 4.98
CA GLY A 109 -1.84 -29.83 6.37
C GLY A 109 -0.78 -30.28 7.38
N SER A 110 0.03 -31.30 7.05
CA SER A 110 1.11 -31.80 7.90
C SER A 110 2.28 -30.81 8.00
N ASN A 111 2.62 -30.14 6.90
CA ASN A 111 3.67 -29.14 6.86
C ASN A 111 3.26 -27.86 7.63
N MET A 112 2.00 -27.47 7.54
CA MET A 112 1.45 -26.33 8.31
C MET A 112 1.40 -26.62 9.82
N GLN A 113 1.17 -27.87 10.24
CA GLN A 113 1.25 -28.25 11.66
C GLN A 113 2.68 -28.17 12.21
N ALA A 114 3.69 -28.48 11.40
CA ALA A 114 5.10 -28.34 11.78
C ALA A 114 5.47 -26.86 11.96
N LEU A 115 5.00 -25.97 11.08
CA LEU A 115 5.18 -24.51 11.19
C LEU A 115 4.47 -23.94 12.43
N ALA A 116 3.27 -24.42 12.76
CA ALA A 116 2.54 -23.97 13.94
C ALA A 116 3.24 -24.31 15.28
N LYS A 117 4.15 -25.29 15.27
CA LYS A 117 4.96 -25.69 16.41
C LYS A 117 6.37 -25.09 16.42
N ALA A 118 6.73 -24.32 15.39
CA ALA A 118 8.04 -23.68 15.30
C ALA A 118 8.17 -22.55 16.34
N ASN A 119 9.33 -22.44 16.96
CA ASN A 119 9.65 -21.28 17.77
C ASN A 119 9.86 -20.06 16.87
N LEU A 120 8.89 -19.15 16.89
CA LEU A 120 8.96 -17.92 16.15
C LEU A 120 9.81 -16.86 16.89
N PRO A 121 10.47 -15.94 16.18
CA PRO A 121 11.21 -14.84 16.80
C PRO A 121 10.30 -13.96 17.67
N PRO A 122 10.88 -13.25 18.66
CA PRO A 122 10.09 -12.37 19.52
C PRO A 122 9.41 -11.25 18.74
N LEU A 123 8.23 -10.85 19.22
CA LEU A 123 7.47 -9.74 18.66
C LEU A 123 8.25 -8.44 18.83
N LEU A 124 8.52 -7.76 17.72
CA LEU A 124 9.10 -6.42 17.72
C LEU A 124 7.99 -5.41 18.07
N SER A 125 8.08 -4.82 19.26
CA SER A 125 7.18 -3.72 19.61
C SER A 125 7.57 -2.47 18.83
N VAL A 126 6.82 -2.15 17.79
CA VAL A 126 6.89 -0.83 17.16
C VAL A 126 6.18 0.14 18.10
N PRO A 127 6.84 1.19 18.61
CA PRO A 127 6.16 2.19 19.43
C PRO A 127 4.95 2.72 18.69
N GLY A 128 3.76 2.47 19.23
CA GLY A 128 2.53 3.04 18.71
C GLY A 128 2.65 4.56 18.77
N GLY A 129 2.63 5.22 17.61
CA GLY A 129 2.65 6.68 17.56
C GLY A 129 1.44 7.22 18.32
N GLU A 130 1.67 8.12 19.28
CA GLU A 130 0.58 8.87 19.90
C GLU A 130 -0.24 9.52 18.79
N LYS A 131 -1.58 9.52 18.94
CA LYS A 131 -2.48 10.27 18.04
C LYS A 131 -2.21 11.76 18.24
N THR A 132 -1.24 12.26 17.50
CA THR A 132 -0.81 13.65 17.58
C THR A 132 -1.80 14.51 16.80
N LYS A 133 -2.30 15.56 17.45
CA LYS A 133 -3.14 16.56 16.77
C LYS A 133 -2.21 17.45 15.93
N PHE A 134 -2.43 17.48 14.62
CA PHE A 134 -1.74 18.38 13.71
C PHE A 134 -2.60 19.57 13.35
N ASN A 135 -1.96 20.69 13.00
CA ASN A 135 -2.65 21.91 12.55
C ASN A 135 -2.99 21.90 11.06
N TRP A 136 -2.79 20.79 10.38
CA TRP A 136 -3.06 20.60 8.96
C TRP A 136 -3.84 19.30 8.70
N SER A 137 -4.57 19.30 7.61
CA SER A 137 -5.24 18.10 7.12
C SER A 137 -5.53 18.23 5.62
N PRO A 138 -5.58 17.13 4.87
CA PRO A 138 -6.10 17.15 3.51
C PRO A 138 -7.61 17.48 3.55
N SER A 139 -8.06 18.40 2.71
CA SER A 139 -9.49 18.64 2.50
C SER A 139 -10.10 17.70 1.48
N TRP A 140 -9.28 16.95 0.78
CA TRP A 140 -9.68 15.92 -0.17
C TRP A 140 -8.71 14.74 -0.13
N VAL A 141 -9.26 13.55 -0.12
CA VAL A 141 -8.58 12.28 -0.42
C VAL A 141 -9.48 11.47 -1.35
N PRO A 142 -8.94 10.54 -2.15
CA PRO A 142 -9.76 9.69 -3.00
C PRO A 142 -10.78 8.90 -2.18
N GLN A 143 -11.94 8.60 -2.79
CA GLN A 143 -13.02 7.88 -2.11
C GLN A 143 -12.55 6.51 -1.60
N GLY A 144 -12.92 6.17 -0.39
CA GLY A 144 -12.57 4.91 0.27
C GLY A 144 -11.26 4.93 1.05
N PHE A 145 -10.42 5.95 0.90
CA PHE A 145 -9.26 6.13 1.76
C PHE A 145 -9.66 6.69 3.12
N SER A 146 -9.10 6.13 4.16
CA SER A 146 -9.22 6.62 5.53
C SER A 146 -7.84 6.69 6.18
N GLU A 147 -7.67 7.61 7.13
CA GLU A 147 -6.47 7.71 7.93
C GLU A 147 -6.35 6.48 8.83
N VAL A 148 -5.23 5.78 8.73
CA VAL A 148 -4.94 4.58 9.54
C VAL A 148 -3.94 4.84 10.65
N SER A 149 -3.05 5.83 10.49
CA SER A 149 -2.13 6.27 11.53
C SER A 149 -1.63 7.69 11.31
N SER A 150 -1.17 8.32 12.39
CA SER A 150 -0.45 9.59 12.36
C SER A 150 0.75 9.53 13.29
N SER A 151 1.84 10.19 12.92
CA SER A 151 3.06 10.21 13.72
C SER A 151 3.81 11.53 13.56
N ARG A 152 4.55 11.91 14.61
CA ARG A 152 5.50 13.02 14.58
C ARG A 152 6.87 12.45 14.90
N ARG A 153 7.85 12.67 14.03
CA ARG A 153 9.21 12.17 14.19
C ARG A 153 10.20 13.32 14.06
N PRO A 154 11.25 13.38 14.90
CA PRO A 154 12.34 14.30 14.67
C PRO A 154 13.08 13.92 13.39
N LEU A 155 13.40 14.90 12.56
CA LEU A 155 14.36 14.70 11.47
C LEU A 155 15.78 14.63 12.06
N PRO A 156 16.62 13.69 11.65
CA PRO A 156 18.03 13.65 12.02
C PRO A 156 18.84 14.71 11.24
N THR A 157 18.37 15.94 11.23
CA THR A 157 19.03 17.11 10.64
C THR A 157 19.50 18.04 11.74
N MET A 158 20.42 18.98 11.43
CA MET A 158 20.96 19.92 12.40
C MET A 158 19.90 20.73 13.17
N ASP A 159 18.73 20.90 12.59
CA ASP A 159 17.65 21.71 13.17
C ASP A 159 16.60 20.90 13.94
N ASN A 160 16.69 19.57 13.97
CA ASN A 160 15.78 18.66 14.69
C ASN A 160 14.27 18.97 14.47
N LEU A 161 13.93 19.52 13.30
CA LEU A 161 12.56 19.88 12.98
C LEU A 161 11.71 18.62 12.78
N PRO A 162 10.51 18.53 13.37
CA PRO A 162 9.70 17.35 13.26
C PRO A 162 9.09 17.20 11.86
N ILE A 163 9.03 15.96 11.37
CA ILE A 163 8.13 15.57 10.28
C ILE A 163 6.84 15.06 10.89
N GLU A 164 5.74 15.63 10.47
CA GLU A 164 4.40 15.17 10.77
C GLU A 164 3.88 14.33 9.61
N SER A 165 3.43 13.12 9.89
CA SER A 165 3.00 12.16 8.87
C SER A 165 1.62 11.62 9.17
N ARG A 166 0.78 11.52 8.14
CA ARG A 166 -0.50 10.81 8.17
C ARG A 166 -0.48 9.71 7.10
N LEU A 167 -0.82 8.50 7.49
CA LEU A 167 -0.94 7.36 6.58
C LEU A 167 -2.40 7.11 6.26
N TYR A 168 -2.70 6.95 4.98
CA TYR A 168 -4.03 6.64 4.45
C TYR A 168 -4.02 5.31 3.72
N SER A 169 -5.10 4.55 3.84
CA SER A 169 -5.30 3.31 3.10
C SER A 169 -6.77 3.11 2.76
N ASP A 170 -7.03 2.51 1.62
CA ASP A 170 -8.36 2.00 1.24
C ASP A 170 -8.47 0.48 1.38
N GLY A 171 -7.39 -0.17 1.86
CA GLY A 171 -7.26 -1.62 1.98
C GLY A 171 -6.61 -2.29 0.78
N LEU A 172 -6.44 -1.59 -0.35
CA LEU A 172 -5.73 -2.07 -1.54
C LEU A 172 -4.49 -1.24 -1.82
N PHE A 173 -4.59 0.07 -1.72
CA PHE A 173 -3.51 1.03 -1.88
C PHE A 173 -3.29 1.83 -0.62
N SER A 174 -2.10 2.40 -0.49
CA SER A 174 -1.75 3.29 0.61
C SER A 174 -0.89 4.45 0.15
N PHE A 175 -0.97 5.55 0.88
CA PHE A 175 -0.08 6.68 0.73
C PHE A 175 0.10 7.41 2.06
N SER A 176 1.21 8.10 2.21
CA SER A 176 1.46 9.00 3.33
C SER A 176 1.48 10.46 2.87
N VAL A 177 0.97 11.32 3.74
CA VAL A 177 1.13 12.77 3.65
C VAL A 177 2.12 13.18 4.73
N ASN A 178 3.22 13.78 4.32
CA ASN A 178 4.29 14.20 5.21
C ASN A 178 4.42 15.73 5.12
N VAL A 179 4.46 16.40 6.26
CA VAL A 179 4.59 17.86 6.33
C VAL A 179 5.72 18.19 7.29
N ASN A 180 6.65 18.99 6.81
CA ASN A 180 7.75 19.56 7.58
C ASN A 180 7.96 21.02 7.18
N ARG A 181 8.77 21.74 7.95
CA ARG A 181 9.17 23.10 7.61
C ARG A 181 10.03 23.08 6.35
N ALA A 182 9.73 23.96 5.40
CA ALA A 182 10.53 24.13 4.20
C ALA A 182 11.93 24.66 4.56
N THR A 183 12.94 24.16 3.84
CA THR A 183 14.33 24.58 3.90
C THR A 183 14.72 25.29 2.61
N GLN A 184 15.93 25.84 2.54
CA GLN A 184 16.45 26.45 1.29
C GLN A 184 16.57 25.44 0.14
N ASN A 185 16.68 24.14 0.46
CA ASN A 185 16.77 23.08 -0.54
C ASN A 185 15.40 22.46 -0.90
N SER A 186 14.33 22.89 -0.23
CA SER A 186 12.97 22.40 -0.54
C SER A 186 12.51 22.99 -1.85
N SER A 187 11.98 22.14 -2.73
CA SER A 187 11.48 22.53 -4.04
C SER A 187 10.35 21.60 -4.48
N ASP A 188 9.53 22.07 -5.40
CA ASP A 188 8.52 21.24 -6.04
C ASP A 188 9.20 20.14 -6.86
N GLN A 189 8.86 18.91 -6.59
CA GLN A 189 9.45 17.73 -7.23
C GLN A 189 8.41 16.66 -7.48
N MET A 190 8.57 15.94 -8.58
CA MET A 190 7.77 14.78 -8.93
C MET A 190 8.70 13.67 -9.35
N LEU A 191 8.67 12.56 -8.64
CA LEU A 191 9.40 11.34 -8.97
C LEU A 191 8.43 10.17 -8.98
N ARG A 192 8.50 9.35 -10.02
CA ARG A 192 7.77 8.09 -10.09
C ARG A 192 8.74 6.96 -10.41
N THR A 193 8.67 5.88 -9.64
CA THR A 193 9.40 4.63 -9.89
C THR A 193 8.42 3.47 -9.76
N GLY A 194 8.10 2.83 -10.88
CA GLY A 194 7.06 1.80 -10.93
C GLY A 194 5.71 2.36 -10.45
N ARG A 195 5.13 1.73 -9.45
CA ARG A 195 3.86 2.15 -8.82
C ARG A 195 4.01 3.27 -7.80
N ARG A 196 5.23 3.52 -7.29
CA ARG A 196 5.47 4.50 -6.24
C ARG A 196 5.68 5.89 -6.83
N THR A 197 4.90 6.83 -6.33
CA THR A 197 5.05 8.27 -6.59
C THR A 197 5.55 8.96 -5.33
N VAL A 198 6.49 9.88 -5.51
CA VAL A 198 6.91 10.87 -4.53
C VAL A 198 6.65 12.24 -5.12
N TYR A 199 5.75 12.99 -4.53
CA TYR A 199 5.42 14.35 -4.93
C TYR A 199 5.66 15.30 -3.78
N SER A 200 6.52 16.29 -3.97
CA SER A 200 6.78 17.35 -3.00
C SER A 200 6.36 18.69 -3.56
N SER A 201 5.78 19.53 -2.71
CA SER A 201 5.48 20.92 -3.02
C SER A 201 5.75 21.81 -1.82
N VAL A 202 6.16 23.05 -2.09
CA VAL A 202 6.45 24.04 -1.05
C VAL A 202 5.35 25.10 -1.04
N ARG A 203 4.70 25.28 0.12
CA ARG A 203 3.65 26.26 0.32
C ARG A 203 3.63 26.76 1.75
N ASP A 204 3.47 28.06 1.94
CA ASP A 204 3.35 28.69 3.28
C ASP A 204 4.47 28.29 4.25
N ASN A 205 5.71 28.24 3.76
CA ASN A 205 6.91 27.82 4.51
C ASN A 205 6.88 26.36 4.99
N ALA A 206 6.00 25.56 4.43
CA ALA A 206 5.92 24.12 4.65
C ALA A 206 6.29 23.35 3.38
N GLU A 207 6.98 22.25 3.52
CA GLU A 207 7.19 21.24 2.51
C GLU A 207 6.16 20.14 2.73
N ILE A 208 5.35 19.87 1.72
CA ILE A 208 4.32 18.83 1.70
C ILE A 208 4.79 17.73 0.78
N THR A 209 4.96 16.52 1.29
CA THR A 209 5.40 15.37 0.49
C THR A 209 4.39 14.25 0.56
N ILE A 210 3.88 13.85 -0.61
CA ILE A 210 3.02 12.67 -0.77
C ILE A 210 3.89 11.51 -1.25
N VAL A 211 3.85 10.40 -0.54
CA VAL A 211 4.58 9.17 -0.91
C VAL A 211 3.59 8.01 -0.92
N GLY A 212 3.49 7.31 -2.04
CA GLY A 212 2.62 6.14 -2.08
C GLY A 212 2.35 5.57 -3.45
N GLU A 213 1.48 4.60 -3.47
CA GLU A 213 1.08 3.84 -4.65
C GLU A 213 -0.08 4.54 -5.36
N LEU A 214 0.20 5.72 -5.88
CA LEU A 214 -0.79 6.58 -6.53
C LEU A 214 -0.25 7.14 -7.84
N PRO A 215 -1.14 7.39 -8.83
CA PRO A 215 -0.78 8.19 -9.99
C PRO A 215 -0.29 9.59 -9.58
N PRO A 216 0.68 10.18 -10.30
CA PRO A 216 1.25 11.48 -9.99
C PRO A 216 0.19 12.60 -9.87
N GLN A 217 -0.81 12.62 -10.74
CA GLN A 217 -1.89 13.60 -10.71
C GLN A 217 -2.73 13.52 -9.44
N THR A 218 -2.97 12.31 -8.94
CA THR A 218 -3.69 12.08 -7.69
C THR A 218 -2.88 12.56 -6.50
N ALA A 219 -1.57 12.24 -6.46
CA ALA A 219 -0.65 12.73 -5.44
C ALA A 219 -0.62 14.27 -5.39
N LYS A 220 -0.52 14.92 -6.56
CA LYS A 220 -0.58 16.37 -6.66
C LYS A 220 -1.89 16.93 -6.09
N ARG A 221 -3.04 16.36 -6.47
CA ARG A 221 -4.34 16.80 -5.99
C ARG A 221 -4.48 16.69 -4.47
N ILE A 222 -3.93 15.63 -3.86
CA ILE A 222 -3.91 15.48 -2.41
C ILE A 222 -3.07 16.59 -1.78
N ALA A 223 -1.85 16.84 -2.29
CA ALA A 223 -0.97 17.88 -1.79
C ALA A 223 -1.61 19.26 -1.89
N ASP A 224 -2.22 19.59 -3.03
CA ASP A 224 -2.92 20.85 -3.25
C ASP A 224 -4.13 21.04 -2.31
N SER A 225 -4.70 19.95 -1.79
CA SER A 225 -5.84 19.96 -0.89
C SER A 225 -5.49 20.21 0.59
N ILE A 226 -4.21 20.21 0.95
CA ILE A 226 -3.78 20.42 2.34
C ILE A 226 -4.17 21.81 2.80
N LYS A 227 -4.87 21.87 3.94
CA LYS A 227 -5.24 23.11 4.62
C LYS A 227 -4.55 23.19 5.97
N PHE A 228 -3.96 24.35 6.24
CA PHE A 228 -3.40 24.69 7.53
C PHE A 228 -4.44 25.46 8.35
N ARG A 229 -4.61 25.11 9.62
CA ARG A 229 -5.43 25.86 10.57
C ARG A 229 -4.54 26.89 11.26
N ALA A 230 -5.04 28.10 11.45
CA ALA A 230 -4.37 29.07 12.27
C ALA A 230 -4.22 28.50 13.70
N VAL A 231 -3.03 28.60 14.26
CA VAL A 231 -2.79 28.31 15.67
C VAL A 231 -3.50 29.43 16.45
N GLN A 232 -4.58 29.07 17.15
CA GLN A 232 -5.18 29.98 18.12
C GLN A 232 -4.33 30.06 19.38
#